data_bcbc290558e9aa3b0e3179825adec34b
#
_entry.id   bcbc290558e9aa3b0e3179825adec34b
#
_cell.length_a   1.000
_cell.length_b   1.000
_cell.length_c   1.000
_cell.angle_alpha   90.00
_cell.angle_beta   90.00
_cell.angle_gamma   90.00
#
_symmetry.space_group_name_H-M   'P 1'
#
loop_
_entity.id
_entity.type
_entity.pdbx_description
1 polymer ?
#
loop_
_entity_poly.entity_id
_entity_poly.type
_entity_poly.pdbx_seq_one_letter_code
_entity_poly.pdbx_strand_id
1 'polypeptide(L)'
;MVSTIPNIDVRQKDANQALVVAISSSAVFESSDDIDGVHSVGVAFSLLQALQSVNRRLLAENPEESLLFDVLLITTDSREQEQSTRIINSTKHYGLDVSRFCFSCQDNFIESLLQNNVQLFLSTEPDEALRVSQEGVLSALLDQQKSSCPSEQLRVLFCDDDDDGGGMAPANRQAAQRFWSRLGDIRRRFGILDSPLSIIVMTSHKGRDSCGDALMMLRSHGVSADEAHCLAGAPRGPILSVLAPHFLLGGLR
;
A
#
# COMPACT_ATOMS: atom_id res chain seq x y z
N MET A 1 19.08 -14.22 9.79
CA MET A 1 18.28 -15.32 9.23
C MET A 1 16.90 -14.74 8.94
N VAL A 2 16.44 -14.80 7.71
CA VAL A 2 15.09 -14.31 7.34
C VAL A 2 14.09 -15.41 7.70
N SER A 3 13.03 -15.07 8.42
CA SER A 3 11.94 -15.99 8.72
C SER A 3 10.62 -15.37 8.30
N THR A 4 10.02 -15.92 7.24
CA THR A 4 8.63 -15.59 6.87
C THR A 4 7.72 -16.67 7.42
N ILE A 5 6.77 -16.26 8.26
CA ILE A 5 5.83 -17.16 8.96
C ILE A 5 4.44 -16.91 8.38
N PRO A 6 3.76 -17.93 7.82
CA PRO A 6 2.38 -17.81 7.40
C PRO A 6 1.47 -17.66 8.62
N ASN A 7 0.47 -16.79 8.50
CA ASN A 7 -0.59 -16.69 9.51
C ASN A 7 -1.58 -17.84 9.31
N ILE A 8 -1.62 -18.77 10.24
CA ILE A 8 -2.49 -19.95 10.16
C ILE A 8 -3.98 -19.64 10.38
N ASP A 9 -4.28 -18.46 10.94
CA ASP A 9 -5.65 -18.03 11.22
C ASP A 9 -6.31 -17.36 10.01
N VAL A 10 -5.54 -17.14 8.93
CA VAL A 10 -5.98 -16.46 7.71
C VAL A 10 -5.79 -17.38 6.50
N ARG A 11 -6.80 -17.40 5.61
CA ARG A 11 -6.67 -18.13 4.33
C ARG A 11 -5.48 -17.58 3.56
N GLN A 12 -4.49 -18.45 3.31
CA GLN A 12 -3.31 -18.09 2.54
C GLN A 12 -3.69 -17.80 1.08
N LYS A 13 -3.10 -16.76 0.52
CA LYS A 13 -3.30 -16.30 -0.85
C LYS A 13 -2.14 -16.79 -1.72
N ASP A 14 -2.42 -17.06 -3.01
CA ASP A 14 -1.35 -17.38 -3.95
C ASP A 14 -0.57 -16.10 -4.31
N ALA A 15 0.68 -15.99 -3.81
CA ALA A 15 1.53 -14.83 -4.05
C ALA A 15 1.84 -14.55 -5.54
N ASN A 16 1.61 -15.51 -6.45
CA ASN A 16 1.77 -15.31 -7.90
C ASN A 16 0.53 -14.65 -8.51
N GLN A 17 -0.64 -14.87 -7.92
CA GLN A 17 -1.92 -14.33 -8.38
C GLN A 17 -2.33 -13.08 -7.59
N ALA A 18 -2.02 -13.02 -6.31
CA ALA A 18 -2.37 -11.92 -5.43
C ALA A 18 -1.50 -10.67 -5.67
N LEU A 19 -2.00 -9.51 -5.27
CA LEU A 19 -1.27 -8.26 -5.20
C LEU A 19 -0.60 -8.15 -3.82
N VAL A 20 0.69 -8.46 -3.76
CA VAL A 20 1.43 -8.51 -2.49
C VAL A 20 1.82 -7.11 -2.03
N VAL A 21 1.31 -6.72 -0.86
CA VAL A 21 1.59 -5.43 -0.21
C VAL A 21 2.31 -5.70 1.11
N ALA A 22 3.56 -5.26 1.20
CA ALA A 22 4.31 -5.29 2.46
C ALA A 22 4.14 -3.96 3.21
N ILE A 23 3.90 -4.05 4.51
CA ILE A 23 3.74 -2.88 5.38
C ILE A 23 4.70 -3.02 6.56
N SER A 24 5.44 -1.93 6.87
CA SER A 24 6.29 -1.89 8.06
C SER A 24 5.45 -2.04 9.33
N SER A 25 5.86 -2.90 10.24
CA SER A 25 5.14 -3.13 11.49
C SER A 25 5.05 -1.86 12.36
N SER A 26 6.07 -0.97 12.28
CA SER A 26 6.09 0.32 12.95
C SER A 26 5.01 1.30 12.44
N ALA A 27 4.55 1.13 11.20
CA ALA A 27 3.43 1.91 10.67
C ALA A 27 2.07 1.39 11.14
N VAL A 28 1.97 0.09 11.44
CA VAL A 28 0.73 -0.56 11.87
C VAL A 28 0.52 -0.45 13.38
N PHE A 29 1.61 -0.56 14.14
CA PHE A 29 1.60 -0.57 15.60
C PHE A 29 2.57 0.47 16.17
N GLU A 30 2.12 1.19 17.19
CA GLU A 30 2.97 2.13 17.93
C GLU A 30 3.72 1.39 19.05
N SER A 31 4.98 1.80 19.29
CA SER A 31 5.81 1.24 20.37
C SER A 31 5.49 1.83 21.76
N SER A 32 4.35 2.50 21.92
CA SER A 32 3.92 3.12 23.16
C SER A 32 3.36 2.09 24.15
N ASP A 33 3.38 2.45 25.42
CA ASP A 33 3.05 1.65 26.59
C ASP A 33 1.96 0.59 26.38
N ASP A 34 2.38 -0.66 26.44
CA ASP A 34 1.54 -1.83 26.28
C ASP A 34 0.51 -1.94 27.41
N ILE A 35 -0.75 -1.88 27.04
CA ILE A 35 -1.84 -2.35 27.91
C ILE A 35 -2.08 -3.81 27.56
N ASP A 36 -1.78 -4.72 28.49
CA ASP A 36 -2.00 -6.17 28.37
C ASP A 36 -1.22 -6.89 27.24
N GLY A 37 -0.02 -6.39 26.85
CA GLY A 37 0.83 -7.05 25.84
C GLY A 37 0.33 -6.90 24.41
N VAL A 38 -0.56 -5.96 24.14
CA VAL A 38 -1.07 -5.58 22.82
C VAL A 38 -0.60 -4.16 22.48
N HIS A 39 -0.01 -4.00 21.31
CA HIS A 39 0.42 -2.69 20.82
C HIS A 39 -0.78 -1.80 20.46
N SER A 40 -0.65 -0.50 20.66
CA SER A 40 -1.61 0.48 20.15
C SER A 40 -1.52 0.58 18.62
N VAL A 41 -2.64 0.99 17.99
CA VAL A 41 -2.74 1.07 16.53
C VAL A 41 -2.02 2.30 15.98
N GLY A 42 -1.26 2.10 14.91
CA GLY A 42 -0.56 3.14 14.16
C GLY A 42 -1.36 3.65 12.95
N VAL A 43 -0.69 4.47 12.14
CA VAL A 43 -1.29 5.18 10.99
C VAL A 43 -1.77 4.25 9.88
N ALA A 44 -1.13 3.07 9.70
CA ALA A 44 -1.51 2.10 8.68
C ALA A 44 -2.70 1.21 9.07
N PHE A 45 -3.29 1.40 10.23
CA PHE A 45 -4.40 0.55 10.70
C PHE A 45 -5.64 0.66 9.79
N SER A 46 -6.06 1.90 9.45
CA SER A 46 -7.18 2.13 8.53
C SER A 46 -6.92 1.58 7.13
N LEU A 47 -5.68 1.64 6.66
CA LEU A 47 -5.27 1.04 5.39
C LEU A 47 -5.46 -0.48 5.40
N LEU A 48 -5.02 -1.18 6.47
CA LEU A 48 -5.22 -2.62 6.59
C LEU A 48 -6.70 -3.00 6.56
N GLN A 49 -7.54 -2.25 7.28
CA GLN A 49 -8.99 -2.46 7.26
C GLN A 49 -9.59 -2.23 5.88
N ALA A 50 -9.11 -1.22 5.14
CA ALA A 50 -9.56 -0.94 3.78
C ALA A 50 -9.15 -2.07 2.80
N LEU A 51 -7.91 -2.56 2.86
CA LEU A 51 -7.46 -3.71 2.07
C LEU A 51 -8.29 -4.98 2.36
N GLN A 52 -8.57 -5.23 3.63
CA GLN A 52 -9.42 -6.33 4.07
C GLN A 52 -10.86 -6.17 3.58
N SER A 53 -11.39 -4.95 3.57
CA SER A 53 -12.74 -4.66 3.04
C SER A 53 -12.84 -4.97 1.54
N VAL A 54 -11.81 -4.57 0.75
CA VAL A 54 -11.73 -4.91 -0.68
C VAL A 54 -11.74 -6.42 -0.88
N ASN A 55 -10.87 -7.16 -0.18
CA ASN A 55 -10.80 -8.62 -0.28
C ASN A 55 -12.13 -9.30 0.08
N ARG A 56 -12.78 -8.83 1.15
CA ARG A 56 -14.08 -9.36 1.59
C ARG A 56 -15.15 -9.18 0.52
N ARG A 57 -15.19 -8.03 -0.13
CA ARG A 57 -16.14 -7.76 -1.21
C ARG A 57 -15.85 -8.62 -2.44
N LEU A 58 -14.58 -8.77 -2.84
CA LEU A 58 -14.18 -9.65 -3.95
C LEU A 58 -14.62 -11.09 -3.70
N LEU A 59 -14.36 -11.61 -2.50
CA LEU A 59 -14.71 -13.00 -2.14
C LEU A 59 -16.24 -13.20 -1.96
N ALA A 60 -16.97 -12.16 -1.60
CA ALA A 60 -18.44 -12.22 -1.55
C ALA A 60 -19.06 -12.34 -2.95
N GLU A 61 -18.46 -11.70 -3.96
CA GLU A 61 -18.90 -11.79 -5.35
C GLU A 61 -18.40 -13.06 -6.04
N ASN A 62 -17.15 -13.46 -5.77
CA ASN A 62 -16.54 -14.67 -6.31
C ASN A 62 -15.67 -15.37 -5.24
N PRO A 63 -16.16 -16.45 -4.60
CA PRO A 63 -15.41 -17.18 -3.57
C PRO A 63 -14.09 -17.80 -4.05
N GLU A 64 -13.92 -18.02 -5.37
CA GLU A 64 -12.71 -18.55 -6.00
C GLU A 64 -11.79 -17.46 -6.54
N GLU A 65 -12.05 -16.17 -6.22
CA GLU A 65 -11.18 -15.08 -6.67
C GLU A 65 -9.77 -15.24 -6.09
N SER A 66 -8.79 -15.14 -6.97
CA SER A 66 -7.37 -15.27 -6.63
C SER A 66 -6.63 -13.94 -6.66
N LEU A 67 -7.15 -12.96 -7.39
CA LEU A 67 -6.59 -11.60 -7.42
C LEU A 67 -7.06 -10.81 -6.21
N LEU A 68 -6.39 -11.04 -5.09
CA LEU A 68 -6.66 -10.43 -3.78
C LEU A 68 -5.44 -9.62 -3.33
N PHE A 69 -5.63 -8.70 -2.39
CA PHE A 69 -4.50 -8.13 -1.66
C PHE A 69 -3.94 -9.17 -0.69
N ASP A 70 -2.66 -9.46 -0.81
CA ASP A 70 -1.91 -10.34 0.10
C ASP A 70 -1.02 -9.48 0.99
N VAL A 71 -1.38 -9.34 2.25
CA VAL A 71 -0.69 -8.46 3.19
C VAL A 71 0.44 -9.20 3.88
N LEU A 72 1.66 -8.67 3.74
CA LEU A 72 2.86 -9.07 4.47
C LEU A 72 3.20 -7.99 5.50
N LEU A 73 3.19 -8.32 6.78
CA LEU A 73 3.71 -7.44 7.81
C LEU A 73 5.19 -7.71 8.02
N ILE A 74 6.04 -6.69 7.81
CA ILE A 74 7.49 -6.82 7.93
C ILE A 74 8.04 -5.97 9.06
N THR A 75 8.99 -6.51 9.82
CA THR A 75 9.73 -5.78 10.83
C THR A 75 11.23 -6.00 10.65
N THR A 76 12.01 -4.94 10.79
CA THR A 76 13.47 -4.94 10.76
C THR A 76 14.07 -5.07 12.17
N ASP A 77 13.27 -4.85 13.20
CA ASP A 77 13.68 -4.87 14.60
C ASP A 77 13.40 -6.21 15.27
N SER A 78 13.89 -7.30 14.67
CA SER A 78 13.60 -8.67 15.09
C SER A 78 14.52 -9.19 16.19
N ARG A 79 15.09 -8.32 17.00
CA ARG A 79 16.07 -8.74 18.03
C ARG A 79 15.47 -9.50 19.20
N GLU A 80 14.15 -9.46 19.38
CA GLU A 80 13.46 -10.10 20.48
C GLU A 80 12.30 -10.96 19.99
N GLN A 81 12.33 -12.23 20.30
CA GLN A 81 11.24 -13.19 20.02
C GLN A 81 9.92 -12.73 20.68
N GLU A 82 10.02 -12.00 21.76
CA GLU A 82 8.88 -11.43 22.49
C GLU A 82 8.16 -10.37 21.64
N GLN A 83 8.88 -9.48 20.94
CA GLN A 83 8.28 -8.47 20.07
C GLN A 83 7.54 -9.09 18.89
N SER A 84 8.10 -10.15 18.29
CA SER A 84 7.42 -10.89 17.22
C SER A 84 6.10 -11.51 17.70
N THR A 85 6.07 -12.07 18.89
CA THR A 85 4.86 -12.63 19.51
C THR A 85 3.82 -11.55 19.78
N ARG A 86 4.23 -10.39 20.27
CA ARG A 86 3.34 -9.25 20.53
C ARG A 86 2.71 -8.72 19.25
N ILE A 87 3.47 -8.58 18.16
CA ILE A 87 2.94 -8.18 16.84
C ILE A 87 1.87 -9.15 16.37
N ILE A 88 2.11 -10.46 16.45
CA ILE A 88 1.14 -11.49 16.08
C ILE A 88 -0.11 -11.40 16.95
N ASN A 89 0.05 -11.25 18.27
CA ASN A 89 -1.08 -11.14 19.21
C ASN A 89 -1.89 -9.86 18.94
N SER A 90 -1.24 -8.73 18.68
CA SER A 90 -1.92 -7.47 18.34
C SER A 90 -2.70 -7.60 17.03
N THR A 91 -2.14 -8.27 16.02
CA THR A 91 -2.82 -8.55 14.75
C THR A 91 -4.09 -9.37 14.98
N LYS A 92 -4.04 -10.40 15.84
CA LYS A 92 -5.20 -11.22 16.22
C LYS A 92 -6.22 -10.43 17.03
N HIS A 93 -5.77 -9.66 18.00
CA HIS A 93 -6.63 -8.83 18.85
C HIS A 93 -7.50 -7.87 18.03
N TYR A 94 -6.90 -7.22 17.03
CA TYR A 94 -7.61 -6.28 16.16
C TYR A 94 -8.30 -6.93 14.96
N GLY A 95 -8.23 -8.25 14.80
CA GLY A 95 -8.87 -8.97 13.69
C GLY A 95 -8.35 -8.57 12.31
N LEU A 96 -7.04 -8.30 12.20
CA LEU A 96 -6.41 -7.88 10.94
C LEU A 96 -6.09 -9.10 10.06
N ASP A 97 -6.49 -9.03 8.79
CA ASP A 97 -6.23 -10.07 7.77
C ASP A 97 -4.80 -9.93 7.20
N VAL A 98 -3.80 -10.19 8.04
CA VAL A 98 -2.38 -10.26 7.65
C VAL A 98 -2.06 -11.70 7.28
N SER A 99 -1.66 -11.94 6.03
CA SER A 99 -1.41 -13.30 5.53
C SER A 99 -0.09 -13.87 6.03
N ARG A 100 0.93 -13.04 6.12
CA ARG A 100 2.30 -13.45 6.46
C ARG A 100 2.99 -12.42 7.33
N PHE A 101 3.87 -12.92 8.21
CA PHE A 101 4.77 -12.09 9.02
C PHE A 101 6.20 -12.36 8.57
N CYS A 102 6.97 -11.31 8.32
CA CYS A 102 8.38 -11.39 7.98
C CYS A 102 9.22 -10.70 9.06
N PHE A 103 10.00 -11.49 9.77
CA PHE A 103 10.94 -11.02 10.78
C PHE A 103 12.34 -11.02 10.15
N SER A 104 12.84 -9.85 9.83
CA SER A 104 14.09 -9.65 9.12
C SER A 104 15.06 -8.80 9.94
N CYS A 105 16.35 -8.91 9.67
CA CYS A 105 17.33 -7.91 10.09
C CYS A 105 17.51 -6.87 8.97
N GLN A 106 18.08 -5.72 9.30
CA GLN A 106 18.29 -4.63 8.33
C GLN A 106 19.06 -5.07 7.09
N ASP A 107 20.04 -5.98 7.24
CA ASP A 107 20.89 -6.46 6.14
C ASP A 107 20.15 -7.32 5.13
N ASN A 108 19.10 -8.06 5.57
CA ASN A 108 18.34 -8.99 4.73
C ASN A 108 16.94 -8.46 4.36
N PHE A 109 16.66 -7.22 4.72
CA PHE A 109 15.34 -6.62 4.56
C PHE A 109 14.87 -6.62 3.10
N ILE A 110 15.69 -6.11 2.19
CA ILE A 110 15.38 -6.02 0.76
C ILE A 110 15.21 -7.43 0.16
N GLU A 111 16.14 -8.34 0.46
CA GLU A 111 16.05 -9.73 0.01
C GLU A 111 14.74 -10.38 0.46
N SER A 112 14.28 -10.08 1.68
CA SER A 112 13.00 -10.57 2.20
C SER A 112 11.81 -10.07 1.38
N LEU A 113 11.80 -8.82 0.95
CA LEU A 113 10.75 -8.26 0.10
C LEU A 113 10.72 -8.97 -1.27
N LEU A 114 11.88 -9.14 -1.89
CA LEU A 114 12.01 -9.80 -3.20
C LEU A 114 11.59 -11.28 -3.14
N GLN A 115 12.04 -12.04 -2.13
CA GLN A 115 11.68 -13.45 -1.94
C GLN A 115 10.17 -13.64 -1.71
N ASN A 116 9.49 -12.65 -1.14
CA ASN A 116 8.06 -12.69 -0.90
C ASN A 116 7.22 -12.11 -2.05
N ASN A 117 7.83 -11.81 -3.22
CA ASN A 117 7.17 -11.21 -4.39
C ASN A 117 6.43 -9.90 -4.07
N VAL A 118 6.98 -9.07 -3.20
CA VAL A 118 6.38 -7.80 -2.82
C VAL A 118 6.30 -6.86 -4.01
N GLN A 119 5.13 -6.32 -4.28
CA GLN A 119 4.86 -5.40 -5.39
C GLN A 119 4.72 -3.95 -4.93
N LEU A 120 4.32 -3.75 -3.67
CA LEU A 120 4.27 -2.44 -3.03
C LEU A 120 4.77 -2.57 -1.60
N PHE A 121 5.69 -1.70 -1.20
CA PHE A 121 6.13 -1.54 0.18
C PHE A 121 5.65 -0.21 0.76
N LEU A 122 5.13 -0.23 1.97
CA LEU A 122 4.57 0.93 2.66
C LEU A 122 5.23 1.09 4.04
N SER A 123 5.76 2.28 4.30
CA SER A 123 6.40 2.63 5.57
C SER A 123 6.14 4.09 5.94
N THR A 124 6.30 4.42 7.20
CA THR A 124 6.39 5.80 7.70
C THR A 124 7.81 6.34 7.67
N GLU A 125 8.81 5.47 7.44
CA GLU A 125 10.22 5.82 7.45
C GLU A 125 10.75 6.11 6.04
N PRO A 126 11.15 7.38 5.75
CA PRO A 126 11.63 7.78 4.43
C PRO A 126 12.85 6.97 3.94
N ASP A 127 13.78 6.67 4.85
CA ASP A 127 15.00 5.92 4.52
C ASP A 127 14.70 4.48 4.11
N GLU A 128 13.72 3.83 4.74
CA GLU A 128 13.27 2.49 4.34
C GLU A 128 12.64 2.51 2.95
N ALA A 129 11.71 3.45 2.71
CA ALA A 129 11.03 3.58 1.43
C ALA A 129 12.02 3.89 0.29
N LEU A 130 12.99 4.78 0.54
CA LEU A 130 14.04 5.12 -0.44
C LEU A 130 14.91 3.91 -0.78
N ARG A 131 15.41 3.17 0.22
CA ARG A 131 16.23 1.96 0.01
C ARG A 131 15.48 0.92 -0.82
N VAL A 132 14.21 0.69 -0.50
CA VAL A 132 13.36 -0.27 -1.23
C VAL A 132 13.15 0.16 -2.68
N SER A 133 12.91 1.46 -2.90
CA SER A 133 12.78 2.02 -4.24
C SER A 133 14.05 1.86 -5.09
N GLN A 134 15.23 2.05 -4.49
CA GLN A 134 16.52 1.88 -5.20
C GLN A 134 16.73 0.45 -5.71
N GLU A 135 16.15 -0.55 -5.05
CA GLU A 135 16.25 -1.96 -5.43
C GLU A 135 15.11 -2.43 -6.35
N GLY A 136 14.32 -1.50 -6.88
CA GLY A 136 13.32 -1.78 -7.90
C GLY A 136 11.99 -2.31 -7.38
N VAL A 137 11.71 -2.20 -6.08
CA VAL A 137 10.39 -2.46 -5.50
C VAL A 137 9.64 -1.14 -5.35
N LEU A 138 8.40 -1.07 -5.83
CA LEU A 138 7.58 0.12 -5.64
C LEU A 138 7.38 0.39 -4.16
N SER A 139 7.66 1.62 -3.72
CA SER A 139 7.47 2.02 -2.33
C SER A 139 6.70 3.33 -2.22
N ALA A 140 5.98 3.51 -1.11
CA ALA A 140 5.32 4.76 -0.80
C ALA A 140 5.41 5.05 0.70
N LEU A 141 5.41 6.35 1.02
CA LEU A 141 5.35 6.81 2.41
C LEU A 141 3.90 6.93 2.86
N LEU A 142 3.68 6.51 4.08
CA LEU A 142 2.42 6.75 4.80
C LEU A 142 2.56 8.05 5.59
N ASP A 143 1.51 8.87 5.55
CA ASP A 143 1.46 10.08 6.34
C ASP A 143 1.42 9.72 7.84
N GLN A 144 2.32 10.32 8.63
CA GLN A 144 2.38 10.10 10.07
C GLN A 144 1.19 10.75 10.82
N GLN A 145 0.47 11.66 10.17
CA GLN A 145 -0.74 12.20 10.75
C GLN A 145 -1.84 11.12 10.65
N LYS A 146 -2.40 10.73 11.81
CA LYS A 146 -3.57 9.84 11.86
C LYS A 146 -4.72 10.50 11.07
N SER A 147 -4.75 10.24 9.78
CA SER A 147 -5.87 10.70 8.97
C SER A 147 -7.07 9.83 9.30
N SER A 148 -8.23 10.44 9.42
CA SER A 148 -9.50 9.74 9.53
C SER A 148 -9.89 9.13 8.17
N CYS A 149 -8.99 8.35 7.56
CA CYS A 149 -9.30 7.65 6.32
C CYS A 149 -10.43 6.66 6.55
N PRO A 150 -11.43 6.59 5.66
CA PRO A 150 -12.52 5.64 5.82
C PRO A 150 -11.98 4.21 5.64
N SER A 151 -12.14 3.36 6.65
CA SER A 151 -11.70 1.97 6.62
C SER A 151 -12.50 1.09 5.64
N GLU A 152 -13.63 1.58 5.13
CA GLU A 152 -14.51 0.83 4.23
C GLU A 152 -14.13 0.96 2.76
N GLN A 153 -13.38 2.00 2.39
CA GLN A 153 -12.96 2.25 1.01
C GLN A 153 -11.45 2.50 0.95
N LEU A 154 -10.74 1.69 0.18
CA LEU A 154 -9.33 1.93 -0.13
C LEU A 154 -9.21 3.09 -1.12
N ARG A 155 -8.52 4.16 -0.74
CA ARG A 155 -8.26 5.33 -1.58
C ARG A 155 -6.80 5.39 -1.95
N VAL A 156 -6.50 5.29 -3.24
CA VAL A 156 -5.15 5.33 -3.80
C VAL A 156 -5.03 6.59 -4.65
N LEU A 157 -4.06 7.45 -4.32
CA LEU A 157 -3.81 8.67 -5.04
C LEU A 157 -2.55 8.57 -5.90
N PHE A 158 -2.69 8.80 -7.19
CA PHE A 158 -1.60 8.94 -8.13
C PHE A 158 -1.25 10.42 -8.30
N CYS A 159 0.01 10.76 -8.02
CA CYS A 159 0.53 12.12 -8.24
C CYS A 159 1.41 12.14 -9.49
N ASP A 160 1.12 13.08 -10.40
CA ASP A 160 1.98 13.41 -11.54
C ASP A 160 2.83 14.63 -11.16
N ASP A 161 4.01 14.37 -10.59
CA ASP A 161 4.94 15.38 -10.12
C ASP A 161 6.23 15.32 -10.93
N ASP A 162 6.50 16.39 -11.68
CA ASP A 162 7.79 16.62 -12.35
C ASP A 162 8.79 17.39 -11.46
N ASP A 163 8.42 17.79 -10.22
CA ASP A 163 9.19 18.77 -9.45
C ASP A 163 10.57 18.29 -8.96
N ASP A 164 10.82 16.98 -8.93
CA ASP A 164 12.08 16.47 -8.37
C ASP A 164 13.14 16.04 -9.40
N GLY A 165 13.05 16.48 -10.66
CA GLY A 165 14.17 16.37 -11.63
C GLY A 165 14.83 14.99 -11.82
N GLY A 166 14.38 14.00 -11.08
CA GLY A 166 14.87 12.62 -11.08
C GLY A 166 13.77 11.69 -11.59
N GLY A 167 13.70 11.46 -12.90
CA GLY A 167 12.79 10.45 -13.45
C GLY A 167 12.99 9.11 -12.72
N MET A 168 11.88 8.44 -12.43
CA MET A 168 11.89 7.11 -11.79
C MET A 168 12.83 6.16 -12.53
N ALA A 169 13.69 5.45 -11.81
CA ALA A 169 14.59 4.47 -12.42
C ALA A 169 13.79 3.46 -13.28
N PRO A 170 14.34 2.96 -14.40
CA PRO A 170 13.60 2.05 -15.31
C PRO A 170 13.01 0.82 -14.60
N ALA A 171 13.71 0.26 -13.63
CA ALA A 171 13.25 -0.87 -12.83
C ALA A 171 12.00 -0.52 -12.01
N ASN A 172 12.00 0.65 -11.37
CA ASN A 172 10.85 1.14 -10.59
C ASN A 172 9.65 1.44 -11.48
N ARG A 173 9.88 1.98 -12.68
CA ARG A 173 8.81 2.22 -13.65
C ARG A 173 8.11 0.91 -14.05
N GLN A 174 8.87 -0.16 -14.30
CA GLN A 174 8.30 -1.46 -14.62
C GLN A 174 7.54 -2.06 -13.43
N ALA A 175 8.08 -1.94 -12.21
CA ALA A 175 7.40 -2.38 -11.00
C ALA A 175 6.08 -1.62 -10.79
N ALA A 176 6.11 -0.29 -10.93
CA ALA A 176 4.93 0.56 -10.85
C ALA A 176 3.86 0.17 -11.88
N GLN A 177 4.24 -0.03 -13.14
CA GLN A 177 3.32 -0.43 -14.21
C GLN A 177 2.64 -1.79 -13.91
N ARG A 178 3.39 -2.77 -13.39
CA ARG A 178 2.83 -4.06 -12.98
C ARG A 178 1.82 -3.90 -11.84
N PHE A 179 2.17 -3.11 -10.84
CA PHE A 179 1.28 -2.82 -9.72
C PHE A 179 0.00 -2.12 -10.20
N TRP A 180 0.13 -1.08 -11.04
CA TRP A 180 -1.01 -0.34 -11.58
C TRP A 180 -1.94 -1.24 -12.38
N SER A 181 -1.40 -2.07 -13.28
CA SER A 181 -2.21 -2.99 -14.07
C SER A 181 -3.05 -3.92 -13.17
N ARG A 182 -2.44 -4.51 -12.14
CA ARG A 182 -3.15 -5.36 -11.19
C ARG A 182 -4.18 -4.62 -10.34
N LEU A 183 -3.84 -3.41 -9.90
CA LEU A 183 -4.78 -2.55 -9.19
C LEU A 183 -5.99 -2.20 -10.07
N GLY A 184 -5.75 -1.91 -11.35
CA GLY A 184 -6.80 -1.70 -12.35
C GLY A 184 -7.67 -2.94 -12.56
N ASP A 185 -7.06 -4.15 -12.56
CA ASP A 185 -7.80 -5.41 -12.65
C ASP A 185 -8.73 -5.60 -11.44
N ILE A 186 -8.24 -5.34 -10.23
CA ILE A 186 -9.07 -5.35 -9.01
C ILE A 186 -10.21 -4.33 -9.14
N ARG A 187 -9.89 -3.10 -9.56
CA ARG A 187 -10.92 -2.04 -9.70
C ARG A 187 -12.03 -2.42 -10.67
N ARG A 188 -11.69 -3.11 -11.77
CA ARG A 188 -12.67 -3.55 -12.79
C ARG A 188 -13.63 -4.64 -12.31
N ARG A 189 -13.33 -5.31 -11.19
CA ARG A 189 -14.25 -6.28 -10.58
C ARG A 189 -15.47 -5.60 -9.95
N PHE A 190 -15.37 -4.31 -9.65
CA PHE A 190 -16.44 -3.57 -8.98
C PHE A 190 -17.19 -2.64 -9.94
N GLY A 191 -18.46 -2.42 -9.66
CA GLY A 191 -19.26 -1.41 -10.33
C GLY A 191 -18.77 0.02 -10.04
N ILE A 192 -19.27 1.00 -10.80
CA ILE A 192 -18.83 2.39 -10.70
C ILE A 192 -19.28 3.03 -9.37
N LEU A 193 -20.49 2.71 -8.91
CA LEU A 193 -21.14 3.44 -7.81
C LEU A 193 -20.86 2.87 -6.42
N ASP A 194 -20.39 1.62 -6.32
CA ASP A 194 -20.23 0.93 -5.02
C ASP A 194 -18.90 0.18 -4.97
N SER A 195 -17.82 0.85 -5.35
CA SER A 195 -16.48 0.27 -5.30
C SER A 195 -15.84 0.50 -3.93
N PRO A 196 -15.33 -0.56 -3.28
CA PRO A 196 -14.52 -0.43 -2.08
C PRO A 196 -13.08 0.06 -2.38
N LEU A 197 -12.77 0.30 -3.66
CA LEU A 197 -11.49 0.84 -4.13
C LEU A 197 -11.75 2.09 -4.97
N SER A 198 -11.16 3.21 -4.57
CA SER A 198 -11.17 4.48 -5.31
C SER A 198 -9.76 4.80 -5.79
N ILE A 199 -9.64 5.07 -7.09
CA ILE A 199 -8.40 5.48 -7.75
C ILE A 199 -8.52 6.95 -8.13
N ILE A 200 -7.65 7.76 -7.57
CA ILE A 200 -7.67 9.22 -7.70
C ILE A 200 -6.39 9.66 -8.41
N VAL A 201 -6.51 10.62 -9.32
CA VAL A 201 -5.35 11.25 -9.99
C VAL A 201 -5.27 12.70 -9.56
N MET A 202 -4.06 13.16 -9.25
CA MET A 202 -3.79 14.56 -8.96
C MET A 202 -2.57 15.03 -9.76
N THR A 203 -2.72 16.15 -10.47
CA THR A 203 -1.63 16.78 -11.24
C THR A 203 -1.36 18.17 -10.71
N SER A 204 -0.09 18.52 -10.55
CA SER A 204 0.34 19.83 -10.05
C SER A 204 0.59 20.85 -11.17
N HIS A 205 0.77 20.39 -12.41
CA HIS A 205 1.20 21.23 -13.51
C HIS A 205 0.16 22.27 -13.95
N LYS A 206 0.68 23.42 -14.42
CA LYS A 206 -0.13 24.55 -14.91
C LYS A 206 -0.72 24.33 -16.32
N GLY A 207 -0.38 23.23 -17.01
CA GLY A 207 -0.86 22.93 -18.37
C GLY A 207 -2.28 22.36 -18.37
N ARG A 208 -3.11 22.80 -19.35
CA ARG A 208 -4.46 22.26 -19.56
C ARG A 208 -4.47 20.75 -19.87
N ASP A 209 -3.37 20.26 -20.44
CA ASP A 209 -3.27 18.89 -20.97
C ASP A 209 -2.71 17.89 -19.95
N SER A 210 -2.09 18.36 -18.84
CA SER A 210 -1.39 17.49 -17.87
C SER A 210 -2.32 16.44 -17.23
N CYS A 211 -3.54 16.81 -16.92
CA CYS A 211 -4.51 15.87 -16.34
C CYS A 211 -4.99 14.85 -17.39
N GLY A 212 -5.19 15.28 -18.63
CA GLY A 212 -5.52 14.43 -19.77
C GLY A 212 -4.42 13.39 -20.03
N ASP A 213 -3.16 13.84 -20.02
CA ASP A 213 -1.99 12.98 -20.22
C ASP A 213 -1.83 11.95 -19.12
N ALA A 214 -1.98 12.35 -17.85
CA ALA A 214 -1.95 11.43 -16.71
C ALA A 214 -3.07 10.38 -16.77
N LEU A 215 -4.29 10.78 -17.12
CA LEU A 215 -5.41 9.87 -17.33
C LEU A 215 -5.20 8.92 -18.51
N MET A 216 -4.65 9.41 -19.63
CA MET A 216 -4.31 8.58 -20.78
C MET A 216 -3.24 7.56 -20.43
N MET A 217 -2.22 7.97 -19.67
CA MET A 217 -1.16 7.07 -19.24
C MET A 217 -1.71 5.96 -18.33
N LEU A 218 -2.50 6.28 -17.31
CA LEU A 218 -3.14 5.26 -16.47
C LEU A 218 -3.99 4.30 -17.29
N ARG A 219 -4.77 4.82 -18.25
CA ARG A 219 -5.59 3.98 -19.14
C ARG A 219 -4.75 3.06 -20.02
N SER A 220 -3.56 3.51 -20.48
CA SER A 220 -2.65 2.65 -21.25
C SER A 220 -2.14 1.46 -20.45
N HIS A 221 -2.13 1.56 -19.11
CA HIS A 221 -1.81 0.48 -18.18
C HIS A 221 -3.06 -0.27 -17.66
N GLY A 222 -4.22 -0.03 -18.25
CA GLY A 222 -5.47 -0.69 -17.88
C GLY A 222 -6.13 -0.15 -16.62
N VAL A 223 -5.72 1.03 -16.14
CA VAL A 223 -6.27 1.68 -14.95
C VAL A 223 -7.23 2.79 -15.35
N SER A 224 -8.43 2.79 -14.75
CA SER A 224 -9.38 3.91 -14.86
C SER A 224 -9.44 4.63 -13.53
N ALA A 225 -9.22 5.94 -13.53
CA ALA A 225 -9.39 6.76 -12.35
C ALA A 225 -10.89 7.03 -12.12
N ASP A 226 -11.27 7.05 -10.85
CA ASP A 226 -12.62 7.42 -10.39
C ASP A 226 -12.75 8.94 -10.29
N GLU A 227 -11.66 9.62 -9.89
CA GLU A 227 -11.60 11.06 -9.74
C GLU A 227 -10.28 11.61 -10.31
N ALA A 228 -10.31 12.87 -10.79
CA ALA A 228 -9.13 13.56 -11.28
C ALA A 228 -9.13 15.03 -10.82
N HIS A 229 -8.02 15.47 -10.23
CA HIS A 229 -7.84 16.81 -9.68
C HIS A 229 -6.65 17.51 -10.35
N CYS A 230 -6.94 18.59 -11.07
CA CYS A 230 -5.92 19.49 -11.65
C CYS A 230 -5.68 20.67 -10.72
N LEU A 231 -4.51 20.72 -10.09
CA LEU A 231 -4.20 21.79 -9.13
C LEU A 231 -3.77 23.09 -9.82
N ALA A 232 -3.25 23.02 -11.03
CA ALA A 232 -2.78 24.20 -11.82
C ALA A 232 -1.81 25.10 -11.02
N GLY A 233 -0.99 24.50 -10.15
CA GLY A 233 -0.04 25.19 -9.28
C GLY A 233 -0.61 25.60 -7.91
N ALA A 234 -1.85 25.23 -7.60
CA ALA A 234 -2.38 25.40 -6.25
C ALA A 234 -1.75 24.41 -5.24
N PRO A 235 -1.69 24.76 -3.95
CA PRO A 235 -1.12 23.89 -2.94
C PRO A 235 -1.94 22.59 -2.75
N ARG A 236 -1.26 21.47 -2.59
CA ARG A 236 -1.87 20.13 -2.46
C ARG A 236 -2.56 19.89 -1.13
N GLY A 237 -2.01 20.45 -0.04
CA GLY A 237 -2.44 20.16 1.33
C GLY A 237 -3.96 20.21 1.55
N PRO A 238 -4.66 21.28 1.12
CA PRO A 238 -6.11 21.37 1.29
C PRO A 238 -6.89 20.27 0.56
N ILE A 239 -6.44 19.85 -0.60
CA ILE A 239 -7.08 18.76 -1.36
C ILE A 239 -6.78 17.41 -0.72
N LEU A 240 -5.52 17.16 -0.31
CA LEU A 240 -5.12 15.93 0.36
C LEU A 240 -5.91 15.70 1.65
N SER A 241 -6.14 16.77 2.45
CA SER A 241 -6.93 16.64 3.68
C SER A 241 -8.40 16.31 3.44
N VAL A 242 -8.97 16.68 2.29
CA VAL A 242 -10.33 16.31 1.90
C VAL A 242 -10.41 14.91 1.32
N LEU A 243 -9.46 14.57 0.43
CA LEU A 243 -9.42 13.25 -0.22
C LEU A 243 -9.03 12.15 0.77
N ALA A 244 -8.20 12.47 1.76
CA ALA A 244 -7.69 11.53 2.76
C ALA A 244 -7.27 10.20 2.13
N PRO A 245 -6.29 10.17 1.20
CA PRO A 245 -5.83 8.95 0.58
C PRO A 245 -5.07 8.10 1.60
N HIS A 246 -5.15 6.78 1.47
CA HIS A 246 -4.39 5.86 2.30
C HIS A 246 -2.89 5.90 1.99
N PHE A 247 -2.54 6.07 0.73
CA PHE A 247 -1.17 6.29 0.28
C PHE A 247 -1.12 7.00 -1.06
N LEU A 248 0.04 7.59 -1.34
CA LEU A 248 0.34 8.32 -2.56
C LEU A 248 1.37 7.56 -3.38
N LEU A 249 1.11 7.46 -4.68
CA LEU A 249 2.05 6.90 -5.65
C LEU A 249 2.50 8.01 -6.60
N GLY A 250 3.81 8.24 -6.67
CA GLY A 250 4.42 9.16 -7.64
C GLY A 250 4.81 8.47 -8.93
N GLY A 251 5.31 9.26 -9.89
CA GLY A 251 6.00 8.73 -11.07
C GLY A 251 5.09 8.22 -12.18
N LEU A 252 4.05 8.97 -12.51
CA LEU A 252 3.21 8.70 -13.69
C LEU A 252 3.96 8.95 -15.03
N ARG A 253 5.21 9.50 -15.02
CA ARG A 253 6.04 9.77 -16.22
C ARG A 253 7.37 9.04 -16.20
#